data_5b286c877fed9240a00c93eb19851515
#
_entry.id   5b286c877fed9240a00c93eb19851515
#
_cell.length_a   1.000
_cell.length_b   1.000
_cell.length_c   1.000
_cell.angle_alpha   90.00
_cell.angle_beta   90.00
_cell.angle_gamma   90.00
#
_symmetry.space_group_name_H-M   'P 1'
#
loop_
_entity.id
_entity.type
_entity.pdbx_description
1 polymer ?
#
loop_
_entity_poly.entity_id
_entity_poly.type
_entity_poly.pdbx_seq_one_letter_code
_entity_poly.pdbx_strand_id
1 'polypeptide(L)' 'MPKWGPVSRRKLIAALRRLGFAGPYSGGRHQFMARRDSVLTIPNPHTRDIGVGLLAVILRQAGLTRSEWEDA' A
#
# COMPACT_ATOMS: atom_id res chain seq x y z
N MET A 1 -4.35 13.43 -1.07
CA MET A 1 -3.71 13.00 -2.32
C MET A 1 -2.23 12.77 -2.08
N PRO A 2 -1.75 11.54 -2.10
CA PRO A 2 -0.34 11.31 -1.85
C PRO A 2 0.52 11.78 -3.03
N LYS A 3 1.65 12.36 -2.69
CA LYS A 3 2.64 12.71 -3.70
C LYS A 3 3.50 11.48 -3.96
N TRP A 4 4.08 11.41 -5.16
CA TRP A 4 5.03 10.36 -5.44
C TRP A 4 6.31 10.60 -4.66
N GLY A 5 6.61 9.70 -3.75
CA GLY A 5 7.77 9.77 -2.88
C GLY A 5 7.67 8.73 -1.79
N PRO A 6 8.63 8.68 -0.88
CA PRO A 6 8.56 7.79 0.27
C PRO A 6 7.28 8.06 1.07
N VAL A 7 6.68 7.01 1.61
CA VAL A 7 5.42 7.10 2.32
C VAL A 7 5.50 6.27 3.61
N SER A 8 4.90 6.78 4.68
CA SER A 8 4.81 6.02 5.91
C SER A 8 3.82 4.86 5.72
N ARG A 9 4.01 3.79 6.52
CA ARG A 9 3.09 2.65 6.50
C ARG A 9 1.66 3.10 6.76
N ARG A 10 1.48 4.01 7.69
CA ARG A 10 0.16 4.54 8.05
C ARG A 10 -0.49 5.24 6.86
N LYS A 11 0.26 6.07 6.15
CA LYS A 11 -0.26 6.79 4.97
C LYS A 11 -0.54 5.84 3.82
N LEU A 12 0.30 4.83 3.64
CA LEU A 12 0.06 3.79 2.64
C LEU A 12 -1.28 3.10 2.88
N ILE A 13 -1.52 2.65 4.11
CA ILE A 13 -2.76 1.97 4.47
C ILE A 13 -3.96 2.89 4.23
N ALA A 14 -3.86 4.15 4.64
CA ALA A 14 -4.96 5.10 4.45
C ALA A 14 -5.29 5.30 2.98
N ALA A 15 -4.27 5.44 2.13
CA ALA A 15 -4.47 5.62 0.70
C ALA A 15 -5.07 4.36 0.05
N LEU A 16 -4.59 3.18 0.44
CA LEU A 16 -5.12 1.93 -0.09
C LEU A 16 -6.59 1.74 0.29
N ARG A 17 -6.98 2.17 1.49
CA ARG A 17 -8.40 2.13 1.88
C ARG A 17 -9.25 3.03 0.98
N ARG A 18 -8.75 4.22 0.66
CA ARG A 18 -9.47 5.11 -0.27
C ARG A 18 -9.57 4.51 -1.66
N LEU A 19 -8.64 3.64 -2.02
CA LEU A 19 -8.64 2.95 -3.30
C LEU A 19 -9.44 1.64 -3.29
N GLY A 20 -10.15 1.37 -2.19
CA GLY A 20 -11.06 0.24 -2.12
C GLY A 20 -10.52 -1.00 -1.45
N PHE A 21 -9.31 -0.95 -0.89
CA PHE A 21 -8.76 -2.09 -0.16
C PHE A 21 -9.31 -2.16 1.25
N ALA A 22 -9.64 -3.36 1.70
CA ALA A 22 -10.06 -3.63 3.07
C ALA A 22 -8.88 -4.12 3.89
N GLY A 23 -8.93 -3.90 5.18
CA GLY A 23 -7.89 -4.28 6.11
C GLY A 23 -7.22 -3.08 6.77
N PRO A 24 -6.05 -3.26 7.35
CA PRO A 24 -5.21 -4.46 7.26
C PRO A 24 -5.67 -5.60 8.15
N TYR A 25 -5.46 -6.81 7.68
CA TYR A 25 -5.75 -8.02 8.42
C TYR A 25 -4.46 -8.69 8.86
N SER A 26 -4.49 -9.41 9.97
CA SER A 26 -3.36 -10.19 10.43
C SER A 26 -3.32 -11.54 9.75
N GLY A 27 -2.18 -11.88 9.15
CA GLY A 27 -1.99 -13.15 8.47
C GLY A 27 -0.61 -13.72 8.74
N GLY A 28 -0.33 -14.09 10.00
CA GLY A 28 0.98 -14.57 10.40
C GLY A 28 1.95 -13.41 10.66
N ARG A 29 3.12 -13.43 10.01
CA ARG A 29 4.17 -12.43 10.25
C ARG A 29 3.85 -11.06 9.70
N HIS A 30 3.04 -10.99 8.66
CA HIS A 30 2.74 -9.74 7.97
C HIS A 30 1.25 -9.52 7.92
N GLN A 31 0.88 -8.26 7.95
CA GLN A 31 -0.49 -7.88 7.68
C GLN A 31 -0.71 -7.80 6.18
N PHE A 32 -1.97 -7.93 5.78
CA PHE A 32 -2.34 -7.85 4.37
C PHE A 32 -3.60 -7.04 4.20
N MET A 33 -3.80 -6.52 3.00
CA MET A 33 -5.03 -5.86 2.61
C MET A 33 -5.57 -6.56 1.36
N ALA A 34 -6.87 -6.45 1.13
CA ALA A 34 -7.50 -7.16 0.03
C ALA A 34 -8.51 -6.29 -0.68
N ARG A 35 -8.59 -6.46 -1.99
CA ARG A 35 -9.61 -5.85 -2.85
C ARG A 35 -9.95 -6.84 -3.95
N ARG A 36 -11.21 -7.31 -3.97
CA ARG A 36 -11.65 -8.34 -4.91
C ARG A 36 -10.73 -9.56 -4.82
N ASP A 37 -10.09 -9.96 -5.92
CA ASP A 37 -9.20 -11.11 -5.96
C ASP A 37 -7.75 -10.77 -5.62
N SER A 38 -7.48 -9.52 -5.35
CA SER A 38 -6.12 -9.05 -5.07
C SER A 38 -5.83 -9.08 -3.57
N VAL A 39 -4.72 -9.71 -3.20
CA VAL A 39 -4.22 -9.70 -1.84
C VAL A 39 -2.86 -9.03 -1.84
N LEU A 40 -2.68 -8.08 -0.95
CA LEU A 40 -1.49 -7.24 -0.92
C LEU A 40 -0.86 -7.30 0.46
N THR A 41 0.35 -7.84 0.54
CA THR A 41 1.10 -7.84 1.79
C THR A 41 1.58 -6.43 2.10
N ILE A 42 1.32 -5.98 3.33
CA ILE A 42 1.73 -4.64 3.76
C ILE A 42 3.09 -4.75 4.46
N PRO A 43 4.11 -4.09 3.94
CA PRO A 43 5.42 -4.14 4.56
C PRO A 43 5.42 -3.46 5.92
N ASN A 44 6.29 -3.94 6.79
CA ASN A 44 6.52 -3.33 8.09
C ASN A 44 8.01 -2.99 8.19
N PRO A 45 8.45 -1.92 7.53
CA PRO A 45 9.87 -1.59 7.49
C PRO A 45 10.39 -1.19 8.86
N HIS A 46 11.64 -1.54 9.11
CA HIS A 46 12.33 -1.11 10.33
C HIS A 46 12.62 0.39 10.30
N THR A 47 12.63 0.98 9.11
CA THR A 47 12.75 2.41 8.92
C THR A 47 11.38 3.05 8.91
N ARG A 48 11.33 4.38 8.97
CA ARG A 48 10.07 5.10 9.10
C ARG A 48 9.19 5.04 7.85
N ASP A 49 9.82 5.03 6.69
CA ASP A 49 9.09 5.19 5.44
C ASP A 49 9.35 4.04 4.48
N ILE A 50 8.34 3.79 3.65
CA ILE A 50 8.42 2.87 2.54
C ILE A 50 8.97 3.66 1.37
N GLY A 51 10.13 3.25 0.85
CA GLY A 51 10.77 3.95 -0.26
C GLY A 51 10.04 3.77 -1.57
N VAL A 52 10.35 4.63 -2.54
CA VAL A 52 9.65 4.62 -3.83
C VAL A 52 9.83 3.31 -4.60
N GLY A 53 10.96 2.64 -4.46
CA GLY A 53 11.17 1.36 -5.13
C GLY A 53 10.18 0.29 -4.64
N LEU A 54 10.04 0.18 -3.34
CA LEU A 54 9.09 -0.76 -2.75
C LEU A 54 7.65 -0.32 -3.02
N LEU A 55 7.37 0.98 -2.95
CA LEU A 55 6.05 1.50 -3.26
C LEU A 55 5.65 1.15 -4.69
N ALA A 56 6.56 1.27 -5.65
CA ALA A 56 6.28 0.89 -7.04
C ALA A 56 5.93 -0.59 -7.16
N VAL A 57 6.63 -1.47 -6.42
CA VAL A 57 6.32 -2.90 -6.41
C VAL A 57 4.93 -3.13 -5.82
N ILE A 58 4.60 -2.46 -4.72
CA ILE A 58 3.29 -2.58 -4.06
C ILE A 58 2.18 -2.17 -5.02
N LEU A 59 2.31 -1.03 -5.69
CA LEU A 59 1.30 -0.57 -6.63
C LEU A 59 1.11 -1.55 -7.78
N ARG A 60 2.20 -2.12 -8.29
CA ARG A 60 2.13 -3.12 -9.35
C ARG A 60 1.36 -4.36 -8.89
N GLN A 61 1.66 -4.86 -7.69
CA GLN A 61 0.96 -6.01 -7.13
C GLN A 61 -0.52 -5.69 -6.88
N ALA A 62 -0.82 -4.46 -6.52
CA ALA A 62 -2.18 -4.01 -6.27
C ALA A 62 -2.98 -3.74 -7.54
N GLY A 63 -2.33 -3.74 -8.69
CA GLY A 63 -2.97 -3.40 -9.95
C GLY A 63 -3.28 -1.92 -10.08
N LEU A 64 -2.51 -1.08 -9.41
CA LEU A 64 -2.72 0.36 -9.39
C LEU A 64 -1.67 1.07 -10.23
N THR A 65 -2.10 2.13 -10.92
CA THR A 65 -1.18 3.02 -11.61
C THR A 65 -0.70 4.09 -10.64
N ARG A 66 0.40 4.74 -11.01
CA ARG A 66 0.89 5.89 -10.25
C ARG A 66 -0.16 6.99 -10.19
N SER A 67 -0.88 7.21 -11.29
CA SER A 67 -1.93 8.23 -11.35
C SER A 67 -3.05 7.94 -10.34
N GLU A 68 -3.48 6.68 -10.28
CA GLU A 68 -4.50 6.27 -9.31
C GLU A 68 -4.01 6.50 -7.88
N TRP A 69 -2.76 6.20 -7.62
CA TRP A 69 -2.15 6.43 -6.31
C TRP A 69 -2.15 7.93 -5.95
N GLU A 70 -1.72 8.77 -6.89
CA GLU A 70 -1.63 10.20 -6.65
C GLU A 70 -3.00 10.86 -6.47
N ASP A 71 -4.04 10.26 -7.02
CA ASP A 71 -5.40 10.75 -6.89
C ASP A 71 -6.14 10.22 -5.65
N ALA A 72 -5.50 9.35 -4.92
CA ALA A 72 -6.14 8.70 -3.76
C ALA A 72 -6.44 9.65 -2.60
#